data_6b661fe5080ad35be4646320f56ea0d4
#
_entry.id   6b661fe5080ad35be4646320f56ea0d4
#
_cell.length_a   1.000
_cell.length_b   1.000
_cell.length_c   1.000
_cell.angle_alpha   90.00
_cell.angle_beta   90.00
_cell.angle_gamma   90.00
#
_symmetry.space_group_name_H-M   'P 1'
#
loop_
_entity.id
_entity.type
_entity.pdbx_description
1 polymer ?
#
loop_
_entity_poly.entity_id
_entity_poly.type
_entity_poly.pdbx_seq_one_letter_code
_entity_poly.pdbx_strand_id
1 'polypeptide(L)'
;NSYLALDGENLVVYDEKKELGRLPLHNLDGIVSFGYRGTSPALMGACAERNISLCYLTPQGKFLARVTGKVQGNVLLREQQYKSSKDDEISLTIAKNCITGKVYNARWVLERAIRDHGMQIDVEGVKKASLHLKESLQYIQNAESKDQLRGYEGEAASIYFGVFNELILQQKKEFNFQGRNKRPPKDNVNAMLS
;
A
#
# COMPACT_ATOMS: atom_id res chain seq x y z
N ASN A 1 -26.35 7.73 -2.84
CA ASN A 1 -26.70 6.29 -2.82
C ASN A 1 -26.87 5.74 -4.24
N SER A 2 -25.78 5.26 -4.83
CA SER A 2 -25.77 4.83 -6.23
C SER A 2 -25.80 3.30 -6.34
N TYR A 3 -26.49 2.79 -7.35
CA TYR A 3 -26.49 1.37 -7.74
C TYR A 3 -25.57 1.19 -8.95
N LEU A 4 -24.79 0.11 -8.98
CA LEU A 4 -23.86 -0.17 -10.06
C LEU A 4 -24.36 -1.33 -10.91
N ALA A 5 -24.34 -1.18 -12.22
CA ALA A 5 -24.79 -2.22 -13.17
C ALA A 5 -23.79 -2.38 -14.32
N LEU A 6 -23.86 -3.55 -14.97
CA LEU A 6 -23.18 -3.83 -16.22
C LEU A 6 -24.09 -3.47 -17.39
N ASP A 7 -23.57 -2.73 -18.37
CA ASP A 7 -24.19 -2.54 -19.67
C ASP A 7 -23.13 -2.66 -20.77
N GLY A 8 -23.18 -3.78 -21.52
CA GLY A 8 -22.11 -4.17 -22.44
C GLY A 8 -20.78 -4.31 -21.71
N GLU A 9 -19.76 -3.58 -22.14
CA GLU A 9 -18.43 -3.55 -21.55
C GLU A 9 -18.24 -2.37 -20.55
N ASN A 10 -19.35 -1.79 -20.07
CA ASN A 10 -19.28 -0.61 -19.21
C ASN A 10 -19.90 -0.86 -17.83
N LEU A 11 -19.25 -0.31 -16.81
CA LEU A 11 -19.84 -0.01 -15.53
C LEU A 11 -20.77 1.20 -15.69
N VAL A 12 -22.01 1.07 -15.30
CA VAL A 12 -22.99 2.17 -15.27
C VAL A 12 -23.40 2.45 -13.84
N VAL A 13 -23.39 3.73 -13.49
CA VAL A 13 -23.75 4.22 -12.16
C VAL A 13 -25.18 4.82 -12.23
N TYR A 14 -26.09 4.28 -11.43
CA TYR A 14 -27.47 4.75 -11.35
C TYR A 14 -27.79 5.39 -10.00
N ASP A 15 -28.53 6.48 -10.02
CA ASP A 15 -29.30 6.93 -8.86
C ASP A 15 -30.78 6.77 -9.18
N GLU A 16 -31.41 5.84 -8.46
CA GLU A 16 -32.75 5.32 -8.78
C GLU A 16 -32.84 4.79 -10.22
N LYS A 17 -33.49 5.53 -11.12
CA LYS A 17 -33.61 5.17 -12.55
C LYS A 17 -32.76 6.04 -13.49
N LYS A 18 -32.05 7.04 -12.92
CA LYS A 18 -31.26 7.99 -13.72
C LYS A 18 -29.81 7.49 -13.79
N GLU A 19 -29.30 7.38 -15.00
CA GLU A 19 -27.88 7.17 -15.23
C GLU A 19 -27.09 8.41 -14.83
N LEU A 20 -26.13 8.27 -13.92
CA LEU A 20 -25.24 9.35 -13.46
C LEU A 20 -23.92 9.35 -14.22
N GLY A 21 -23.47 8.20 -14.70
CA GLY A 21 -22.23 8.09 -15.41
C GLY A 21 -21.94 6.67 -15.88
N ARG A 22 -20.98 6.57 -16.80
CA ARG A 22 -20.61 5.32 -17.48
C ARG A 22 -19.08 5.28 -17.62
N LEU A 23 -18.49 4.13 -17.31
CA LEU A 23 -17.04 3.92 -17.34
C LEU A 23 -16.74 2.57 -18.00
N PRO A 24 -15.84 2.51 -18.98
CA PRO A 24 -15.38 1.24 -19.56
C PRO A 24 -14.67 0.36 -18.54
N LEU A 25 -15.05 -0.91 -18.44
CA LEU A 25 -14.46 -1.84 -17.48
C LEU A 25 -12.96 -2.07 -17.70
N HIS A 26 -12.50 -2.04 -18.95
CA HIS A 26 -11.08 -2.26 -19.25
C HIS A 26 -10.12 -1.18 -18.71
N ASN A 27 -10.67 -0.03 -18.27
CA ASN A 27 -9.90 1.04 -17.64
C ASN A 27 -9.88 0.94 -16.11
N LEU A 28 -10.49 -0.10 -15.52
CA LEU A 28 -10.67 -0.22 -14.09
C LEU A 28 -9.86 -1.39 -13.52
N ASP A 29 -9.01 -1.12 -12.55
CA ASP A 29 -8.34 -2.14 -11.74
C ASP A 29 -9.16 -2.52 -10.50
N GLY A 30 -10.02 -1.63 -10.04
CA GLY A 30 -10.85 -1.84 -8.88
C GLY A 30 -12.01 -0.87 -8.75
N ILE A 31 -13.03 -1.32 -8.04
CA ILE A 31 -14.25 -0.57 -7.72
C ILE A 31 -14.45 -0.65 -6.21
N VAL A 32 -14.61 0.49 -5.56
CA VAL A 32 -14.96 0.58 -4.15
C VAL A 32 -16.32 1.26 -4.02
N SER A 33 -17.32 0.52 -3.54
CA SER A 33 -18.67 1.01 -3.33
C SER A 33 -18.92 1.31 -1.86
N PHE A 34 -19.26 2.57 -1.56
CA PHE A 34 -19.65 3.01 -0.22
C PHE A 34 -21.16 3.02 -0.10
N GLY A 35 -21.71 2.40 0.95
CA GLY A 35 -23.14 2.33 1.20
C GLY A 35 -23.73 0.94 0.99
N TYR A 36 -25.08 0.87 0.88
CA TYR A 36 -25.81 -0.42 0.95
C TYR A 36 -26.61 -0.75 -0.29
N ARG A 37 -26.57 0.05 -1.36
CA ARG A 37 -27.37 -0.23 -2.58
C ARG A 37 -26.83 -1.37 -3.45
N GLY A 38 -25.54 -1.65 -3.36
CA GLY A 38 -24.93 -2.80 -4.03
C GLY A 38 -24.74 -2.65 -5.53
N THR A 39 -24.59 -3.80 -6.20
CA THR A 39 -24.34 -3.90 -7.65
C THR A 39 -25.13 -5.05 -8.27
N SER A 40 -25.28 -5.03 -9.60
CA SER A 40 -25.90 -6.15 -10.31
C SER A 40 -25.02 -7.40 -10.28
N PRO A 41 -25.62 -8.61 -10.22
CA PRO A 41 -24.86 -9.87 -10.33
C PRO A 41 -24.04 -9.97 -11.62
N ALA A 42 -24.54 -9.40 -12.73
CA ALA A 42 -23.82 -9.36 -14.00
C ALA A 42 -22.50 -8.56 -13.89
N LEU A 43 -22.52 -7.40 -13.21
CA LEU A 43 -21.31 -6.63 -12.96
C LEU A 43 -20.34 -7.37 -12.04
N MET A 44 -20.86 -8.03 -10.99
CA MET A 44 -20.01 -8.87 -10.11
C MET A 44 -19.28 -9.95 -10.89
N GLY A 45 -20.00 -10.68 -11.77
CA GLY A 45 -19.43 -11.71 -12.63
C GLY A 45 -18.37 -11.15 -13.58
N ALA A 46 -18.68 -10.06 -14.28
CA ALA A 46 -17.76 -9.42 -15.20
C ALA A 46 -16.47 -8.91 -14.49
N CYS A 47 -16.59 -8.36 -13.29
CA CYS A 47 -15.43 -7.95 -12.48
C CYS A 47 -14.60 -9.17 -12.07
N ALA A 48 -15.25 -10.24 -11.61
CA ALA A 48 -14.58 -11.47 -11.19
C ALA A 48 -13.79 -12.13 -12.33
N GLU A 49 -14.36 -12.19 -13.54
CA GLU A 49 -13.72 -12.75 -14.74
C GLU A 49 -12.51 -11.92 -15.20
N ARG A 50 -12.58 -10.60 -15.07
CA ARG A 50 -11.53 -9.66 -15.50
C ARG A 50 -10.51 -9.34 -14.41
N ASN A 51 -10.60 -9.97 -13.23
CA ASN A 51 -9.79 -9.66 -12.05
C ASN A 51 -9.89 -8.18 -11.58
N ILE A 52 -11.01 -7.52 -11.84
CA ILE A 52 -11.31 -6.20 -11.30
C ILE A 52 -11.76 -6.36 -9.85
N SER A 53 -11.06 -5.76 -8.93
CA SER A 53 -11.40 -5.83 -7.50
C SER A 53 -12.70 -5.06 -7.23
N LEU A 54 -13.71 -5.72 -6.66
CA LEU A 54 -14.98 -5.06 -6.28
C LEU A 54 -15.22 -5.23 -4.78
N CYS A 55 -15.15 -4.12 -4.05
CA CYS A 55 -15.30 -4.08 -2.60
C CYS A 55 -16.48 -3.21 -2.18
N TYR A 56 -17.13 -3.62 -1.09
CA TYR A 56 -18.21 -2.89 -0.46
C TYR A 56 -17.79 -2.43 0.93
N LEU A 57 -18.03 -1.15 1.20
CA LEU A 57 -17.75 -0.52 2.48
C LEU A 57 -19.03 0.15 3.01
N THR A 58 -19.14 0.29 4.34
CA THR A 58 -20.16 1.17 4.91
C THR A 58 -19.92 2.62 4.48
N PRO A 59 -20.90 3.53 4.64
CA PRO A 59 -20.67 4.95 4.39
C PRO A 59 -19.48 5.55 5.16
N GLN A 60 -19.12 4.94 6.31
CA GLN A 60 -17.99 5.35 7.16
C GLN A 60 -16.68 4.63 6.82
N GLY A 61 -16.65 3.80 5.76
CA GLY A 61 -15.43 3.12 5.31
C GLY A 61 -15.14 1.77 5.97
N LYS A 62 -16.06 1.21 6.80
CA LYS A 62 -15.88 -0.13 7.35
C LYS A 62 -16.12 -1.17 6.26
N PHE A 63 -15.21 -2.14 6.13
CA PHE A 63 -15.33 -3.24 5.17
C PHE A 63 -16.58 -4.10 5.43
N LEU A 64 -17.33 -4.40 4.38
CA LEU A 64 -18.50 -5.27 4.39
C LEU A 64 -18.23 -6.58 3.63
N ALA A 65 -17.87 -6.48 2.35
CA ALA A 65 -17.68 -7.63 1.48
C ALA A 65 -16.75 -7.32 0.31
N ARG A 66 -16.23 -8.39 -0.30
CA ARG A 66 -15.51 -8.33 -1.57
C ARG A 66 -15.99 -9.43 -2.48
N VAL A 67 -16.18 -9.11 -3.76
CA VAL A 67 -16.45 -10.10 -4.80
C VAL A 67 -15.16 -10.82 -5.16
N THR A 68 -15.20 -12.15 -5.14
CA THR A 68 -14.07 -13.00 -5.49
C THR A 68 -14.53 -13.99 -6.57
N GLY A 69 -13.80 -14.05 -7.67
CA GLY A 69 -14.05 -15.00 -8.75
C GLY A 69 -13.58 -16.42 -8.41
N LYS A 70 -13.62 -17.29 -9.43
CA LYS A 70 -13.07 -18.65 -9.30
C LYS A 70 -11.61 -18.59 -8.88
N VAL A 71 -11.21 -19.47 -7.98
CA VAL A 71 -9.82 -19.61 -7.58
C VAL A 71 -9.02 -20.07 -8.79
N GLN A 72 -8.20 -19.17 -9.32
CA GLN A 72 -7.24 -19.46 -10.37
C GLN A 72 -5.85 -19.47 -9.73
N GLY A 73 -4.99 -20.38 -10.17
CA GLY A 73 -3.61 -20.35 -9.71
C GLY A 73 -2.95 -21.72 -9.69
N ASN A 74 -1.63 -21.68 -9.63
CA ASN A 74 -0.80 -22.86 -9.61
C ASN A 74 -0.78 -23.47 -8.19
N VAL A 75 -1.37 -24.64 -8.04
CA VAL A 75 -1.42 -25.38 -6.76
C VAL A 75 0.01 -25.70 -6.29
N LEU A 76 0.93 -26.07 -7.20
CA LEU A 76 2.32 -26.37 -6.88
C LEU A 76 3.05 -25.13 -6.33
N LEU A 77 2.75 -23.95 -6.87
CA LEU A 77 3.31 -22.69 -6.34
C LEU A 77 2.83 -22.44 -4.90
N ARG A 78 1.55 -22.66 -4.62
CA ARG A 78 0.99 -22.50 -3.26
C ARG A 78 1.59 -23.51 -2.28
N GLU A 79 1.74 -24.76 -2.72
CA GLU A 79 2.41 -25.79 -1.93
C GLU A 79 3.87 -25.40 -1.62
N GLN A 80 4.60 -24.91 -2.63
CA GLN A 80 5.97 -24.43 -2.46
C GLN A 80 6.05 -23.21 -1.53
N GLN A 81 5.15 -22.25 -1.66
CA GLN A 81 5.07 -21.10 -0.74
C GLN A 81 4.85 -21.56 0.70
N TYR A 82 3.96 -22.54 0.91
CA TYR A 82 3.69 -23.07 2.23
C TYR A 82 4.90 -23.82 2.81
N LYS A 83 5.61 -24.63 2.00
CA LYS A 83 6.87 -25.29 2.40
C LYS A 83 7.94 -24.26 2.75
N SER A 84 8.15 -23.26 1.88
CA SER A 84 9.15 -22.20 2.08
C SER A 84 8.86 -21.34 3.32
N SER A 85 7.60 -21.14 3.68
CA SER A 85 7.23 -20.38 4.89
C SER A 85 7.61 -21.08 6.19
N LYS A 86 7.75 -22.42 6.16
CA LYS A 86 8.18 -23.24 7.30
C LYS A 86 9.69 -23.48 7.37
N ASP A 87 10.37 -23.18 6.30
CA ASP A 87 11.84 -23.28 6.21
C ASP A 87 12.45 -21.95 6.65
N ASP A 88 13.19 -21.97 7.76
CA ASP A 88 13.74 -20.76 8.36
C ASP A 88 14.81 -20.10 7.48
N GLU A 89 15.61 -20.86 6.78
CA GLU A 89 16.67 -20.34 5.90
C GLU A 89 16.08 -19.70 4.64
N ILE A 90 15.16 -20.41 3.96
CA ILE A 90 14.48 -19.90 2.78
C ILE A 90 13.65 -18.66 3.14
N SER A 91 12.88 -18.70 4.23
CA SER A 91 12.05 -17.59 4.64
C SER A 91 12.87 -16.38 5.09
N LEU A 92 14.04 -16.58 5.72
CA LEU A 92 14.98 -15.51 6.05
C LEU A 92 15.55 -14.87 4.78
N THR A 93 15.93 -15.67 3.78
CA THR A 93 16.43 -15.16 2.50
C THR A 93 15.39 -14.30 1.78
N ILE A 94 14.14 -14.76 1.72
CA ILE A 94 13.04 -14.00 1.11
C ILE A 94 12.80 -12.69 1.90
N ALA A 95 12.78 -12.76 3.23
CA ALA A 95 12.59 -11.59 4.09
C ALA A 95 13.72 -10.56 3.90
N LYS A 96 14.99 -10.99 3.83
CA LYS A 96 16.14 -10.11 3.52
C LYS A 96 15.93 -9.36 2.20
N ASN A 97 15.53 -10.06 1.15
CA ASN A 97 15.31 -9.44 -0.15
C ASN A 97 14.17 -8.39 -0.10
N CYS A 98 13.08 -8.70 0.59
CA CYS A 98 11.97 -7.76 0.78
C CYS A 98 12.39 -6.51 1.56
N ILE A 99 13.10 -6.69 2.68
CA ILE A 99 13.55 -5.57 3.52
C ILE A 99 14.63 -4.75 2.81
N THR A 100 15.56 -5.40 2.09
CA THR A 100 16.54 -4.72 1.24
C THR A 100 15.85 -3.81 0.23
N GLY A 101 14.86 -4.33 -0.51
CA GLY A 101 14.11 -3.52 -1.47
C GLY A 101 13.37 -2.36 -0.82
N LYS A 102 12.76 -2.57 0.35
CA LYS A 102 12.09 -1.53 1.13
C LYS A 102 13.05 -0.41 1.54
N VAL A 103 14.18 -0.75 2.15
CA VAL A 103 15.17 0.23 2.64
C VAL A 103 15.85 0.95 1.47
N TYR A 104 16.16 0.22 0.40
CA TYR A 104 16.70 0.80 -0.83
C TYR A 104 15.74 1.86 -1.42
N ASN A 105 14.46 1.52 -1.57
CA ASN A 105 13.47 2.46 -2.09
C ASN A 105 13.26 3.66 -1.16
N ALA A 106 13.22 3.46 0.15
CA ALA A 106 13.14 4.55 1.13
C ALA A 106 14.32 5.51 0.98
N ARG A 107 15.54 4.98 0.84
CA ARG A 107 16.73 5.79 0.60
C ARG A 107 16.60 6.61 -0.69
N TRP A 108 16.14 6.01 -1.79
CA TRP A 108 15.99 6.73 -3.06
C TRP A 108 14.93 7.83 -3.02
N VAL A 109 13.89 7.69 -2.19
CA VAL A 109 12.94 8.78 -1.93
C VAL A 109 13.65 9.97 -1.30
N LEU A 110 14.54 9.73 -0.32
CA LEU A 110 15.33 10.79 0.31
C LEU A 110 16.31 11.45 -0.67
N GLU A 111 17.04 10.66 -1.46
CA GLU A 111 17.95 11.18 -2.48
C GLU A 111 17.23 12.04 -3.53
N ARG A 112 16.02 11.61 -3.93
CA ARG A 112 15.18 12.38 -4.83
C ARG A 112 14.72 13.69 -4.21
N ALA A 113 14.31 13.68 -2.94
CA ALA A 113 13.90 14.89 -2.23
C ALA A 113 15.07 15.91 -2.16
N ILE A 114 16.30 15.46 -1.88
CA ILE A 114 17.49 16.30 -1.88
C ILE A 114 17.70 16.94 -3.27
N ARG A 115 17.62 16.13 -4.33
CA ARG A 115 17.86 16.60 -5.69
C ARG A 115 16.79 17.60 -6.17
N ASP A 116 15.52 17.28 -5.93
CA ASP A 116 14.39 18.01 -6.53
C ASP A 116 13.94 19.19 -5.66
N HIS A 117 14.21 19.16 -4.33
CA HIS A 117 13.66 20.11 -3.36
C HIS A 117 14.67 20.62 -2.34
N GLY A 118 15.97 20.53 -2.64
CA GLY A 118 17.05 20.90 -1.71
C GLY A 118 16.98 22.31 -1.12
N MET A 119 16.28 23.25 -1.80
CA MET A 119 16.10 24.62 -1.27
C MET A 119 14.95 24.75 -0.24
N GLN A 120 14.14 23.71 -0.05
CA GLN A 120 12.92 23.72 0.77
C GLN A 120 12.97 22.80 1.98
N ILE A 121 14.01 21.95 2.08
CA ILE A 121 14.18 20.90 3.09
C ILE A 121 15.50 21.04 3.84
N ASP A 122 15.62 20.39 5.00
CA ASP A 122 16.91 20.19 5.67
C ASP A 122 17.73 19.13 4.92
N VAL A 123 18.54 19.61 3.96
CA VAL A 123 19.40 18.75 3.13
C VAL A 123 20.40 17.95 3.97
N GLU A 124 20.98 18.53 5.01
CA GLU A 124 22.00 17.85 5.83
C GLU A 124 21.37 16.71 6.64
N GLY A 125 20.26 16.95 7.30
CA GLY A 125 19.52 15.93 8.04
C GLY A 125 19.04 14.79 7.13
N VAL A 126 18.45 15.12 5.97
CA VAL A 126 17.97 14.12 5.01
C VAL A 126 19.13 13.32 4.40
N LYS A 127 20.26 13.97 4.09
CA LYS A 127 21.47 13.31 3.58
C LYS A 127 22.07 12.34 4.60
N LYS A 128 22.13 12.74 5.87
CA LYS A 128 22.58 11.88 6.97
C LYS A 128 21.70 10.66 7.10
N ALA A 129 20.37 10.83 7.05
CA ALA A 129 19.43 9.70 7.06
C ALA A 129 19.63 8.76 5.86
N SER A 130 19.83 9.30 4.65
CA SER A 130 20.11 8.49 3.45
C SER A 130 21.41 7.67 3.59
N LEU A 131 22.46 8.24 4.18
CA LEU A 131 23.71 7.52 4.44
C LEU A 131 23.51 6.37 5.43
N HIS A 132 22.81 6.61 6.53
CA HIS A 132 22.51 5.55 7.51
C HIS A 132 21.65 4.43 6.88
N LEU A 133 20.66 4.76 6.02
CA LEU A 133 19.91 3.74 5.29
C LEU A 133 20.81 2.93 4.34
N LYS A 134 21.82 3.56 3.73
CA LYS A 134 22.80 2.84 2.90
C LYS A 134 23.62 1.85 3.73
N GLU A 135 24.06 2.23 4.93
CA GLU A 135 24.79 1.36 5.85
C GLU A 135 23.90 0.20 6.34
N SER A 136 22.64 0.48 6.67
CA SER A 136 21.66 -0.53 7.09
C SER A 136 21.49 -1.67 6.08
N LEU A 137 21.67 -1.42 4.77
CA LEU A 137 21.59 -2.46 3.74
C LEU A 137 22.65 -3.56 3.95
N GLN A 138 23.83 -3.24 4.44
CA GLN A 138 24.88 -4.22 4.73
C GLN A 138 24.50 -5.10 5.93
N TYR A 139 23.96 -4.49 6.99
CA TYR A 139 23.50 -5.22 8.17
C TYR A 139 22.34 -6.16 7.84
N ILE A 140 21.38 -5.69 7.01
CA ILE A 140 20.24 -6.48 6.53
C ILE A 140 20.72 -7.71 5.76
N GLN A 141 21.70 -7.56 4.87
CA GLN A 141 22.26 -8.69 4.10
C GLN A 141 22.96 -9.73 4.99
N ASN A 142 23.59 -9.28 6.06
CA ASN A 142 24.34 -10.13 6.99
C ASN A 142 23.50 -10.64 8.18
N ALA A 143 22.18 -10.35 8.22
CA ALA A 143 21.33 -10.83 9.29
C ALA A 143 21.28 -12.38 9.33
N GLU A 144 21.46 -12.97 10.51
CA GLU A 144 21.48 -14.42 10.71
C GLU A 144 20.13 -15.00 11.17
N SER A 145 19.21 -14.09 11.59
CA SER A 145 17.87 -14.49 12.04
C SER A 145 16.80 -13.48 11.65
N LYS A 146 15.55 -13.94 11.62
CA LYS A 146 14.38 -13.06 11.37
C LYS A 146 14.20 -12.01 12.45
N ASP A 147 14.57 -12.28 13.69
CA ASP A 147 14.47 -11.31 14.78
C ASP A 147 15.54 -10.22 14.66
N GLN A 148 16.77 -10.59 14.30
CA GLN A 148 17.81 -9.61 13.99
C GLN A 148 17.43 -8.75 12.78
N LEU A 149 16.89 -9.36 11.73
CA LEU A 149 16.39 -8.66 10.55
C LEU A 149 15.26 -7.68 10.89
N ARG A 150 14.35 -8.05 11.80
CA ARG A 150 13.28 -7.18 12.32
C ARG A 150 13.84 -5.99 13.09
N GLY A 151 14.92 -6.19 13.84
CA GLY A 151 15.65 -5.11 14.52
C GLY A 151 16.20 -4.08 13.53
N TYR A 152 16.89 -4.53 12.50
CA TYR A 152 17.43 -3.64 11.45
C TYR A 152 16.33 -2.95 10.64
N GLU A 153 15.22 -3.63 10.35
CA GLU A 153 14.05 -3.00 9.72
C GLU A 153 13.48 -1.88 10.58
N GLY A 154 13.34 -2.12 11.89
CA GLY A 154 12.82 -1.15 12.85
C GLY A 154 13.72 0.08 12.94
N GLU A 155 15.04 -0.11 12.99
CA GLU A 155 16.03 0.98 13.00
C GLU A 155 15.96 1.80 11.70
N ALA A 156 15.99 1.13 10.54
CA ALA A 156 15.84 1.81 9.25
C ALA A 156 14.52 2.59 9.13
N ALA A 157 13.43 2.02 9.63
CA ALA A 157 12.13 2.71 9.68
C ALA A 157 12.19 3.96 10.59
N SER A 158 12.84 3.86 11.76
CA SER A 158 13.01 5.00 12.68
C SER A 158 13.80 6.13 12.03
N ILE A 159 14.90 5.82 11.34
CA ILE A 159 15.72 6.79 10.60
C ILE A 159 14.89 7.48 9.51
N TYR A 160 14.19 6.70 8.67
CA TYR A 160 13.36 7.23 7.59
C TYR A 160 12.24 8.13 8.10
N PHE A 161 11.48 7.67 9.09
CA PHE A 161 10.39 8.45 9.66
C PHE A 161 10.87 9.64 10.50
N GLY A 162 12.10 9.63 10.97
CA GLY A 162 12.73 10.76 11.65
C GLY A 162 12.87 12.01 10.77
N VAL A 163 13.04 11.83 9.46
CA VAL A 163 13.14 12.93 8.47
C VAL A 163 11.91 13.04 7.57
N PHE A 164 10.87 12.24 7.80
CA PHE A 164 9.70 12.14 6.92
C PHE A 164 8.96 13.48 6.78
N ASN A 165 8.96 14.32 7.82
CA ASN A 165 8.32 15.63 7.78
C ASN A 165 8.93 16.56 6.72
N GLU A 166 10.22 16.38 6.38
CA GLU A 166 10.89 17.14 5.33
C GLU A 166 10.35 16.82 3.93
N LEU A 167 9.75 15.63 3.74
CA LEU A 167 9.14 15.21 2.48
C LEU A 167 7.78 15.86 2.24
N ILE A 168 7.19 16.48 3.25
CA ILE A 168 5.88 17.16 3.15
C ILE A 168 6.14 18.61 2.79
N LEU A 169 5.98 18.95 1.51
CA LEU A 169 6.33 20.26 0.97
C LEU A 169 5.17 21.25 1.00
N GLN A 170 3.92 20.76 0.99
CA GLN A 170 2.72 21.56 0.91
C GLN A 170 1.83 21.34 2.13
N GLN A 171 0.99 22.35 2.44
CA GLN A 171 0.00 22.25 3.53
C GLN A 171 0.60 21.79 4.87
N LYS A 172 1.79 22.28 5.21
CA LYS A 172 2.56 21.87 6.42
C LYS A 172 1.81 22.10 7.74
N LYS A 173 0.81 23.01 7.76
CA LYS A 173 -0.02 23.25 8.96
C LYS A 173 -0.96 22.09 9.24
N GLU A 174 -1.59 21.56 8.18
CA GLU A 174 -2.57 20.48 8.23
C GLU A 174 -1.89 19.09 8.26
N PHE A 175 -0.74 18.96 7.61
CA PHE A 175 0.02 17.71 7.46
C PHE A 175 1.38 17.79 8.15
N ASN A 176 1.38 18.06 9.45
CA ASN A 176 2.58 18.05 10.27
C ASN A 176 2.80 16.66 10.86
N PHE A 177 3.91 16.01 10.52
CA PHE A 177 4.27 14.68 11.00
C PHE A 177 5.29 14.78 12.13
N GLN A 178 4.90 14.35 13.33
CA GLN A 178 5.77 14.38 14.52
C GLN A 178 6.35 13.01 14.90
N GLY A 179 6.14 12.01 14.09
CA GLY A 179 6.60 10.64 14.31
C GLY A 179 5.51 9.60 14.06
N ARG A 180 5.92 8.36 13.81
CA ARG A 180 4.99 7.27 13.47
C ARG A 180 4.18 6.82 14.69
N ASN A 181 2.86 6.87 14.58
CA ASN A 181 1.92 6.28 15.53
C ASN A 181 0.76 5.58 14.78
N LYS A 182 0.13 4.62 15.42
CA LYS A 182 -0.85 3.76 14.72
C LYS A 182 -2.27 3.85 15.25
N ARG A 183 -2.48 3.87 16.56
CA ARG A 183 -3.83 3.72 17.12
C ARG A 183 -3.97 4.45 18.45
N PRO A 184 -4.80 5.49 18.50
CA PRO A 184 -5.38 6.21 17.35
C PRO A 184 -4.30 7.03 16.63
N PRO A 185 -4.47 7.35 15.33
CA PRO A 185 -3.56 8.27 14.64
C PRO A 185 -3.66 9.66 15.27
N LYS A 186 -2.51 10.31 15.54
CA LYS A 186 -2.46 11.60 16.23
C LYS A 186 -2.43 12.80 15.28
N ASP A 187 -2.21 12.57 14.01
CA ASP A 187 -2.16 13.57 12.97
C ASP A 187 -2.70 13.02 11.63
N ASN A 188 -2.96 13.91 10.68
CA ASN A 188 -3.52 13.56 9.38
C ASN A 188 -2.60 12.63 8.57
N VAL A 189 -1.29 12.79 8.70
CA VAL A 189 -0.31 11.93 7.99
C VAL A 189 -0.37 10.51 8.53
N ASN A 190 -0.39 10.34 9.85
CA ASN A 190 -0.56 9.03 10.47
C ASN A 190 -1.92 8.38 10.14
N ALA A 191 -3.00 9.19 10.00
CA ALA A 191 -4.29 8.69 9.55
C ALA A 191 -4.23 8.14 8.11
N MET A 192 -3.50 8.81 7.21
CA MET A 192 -3.30 8.35 5.84
C MET A 192 -2.35 7.13 5.74
N LEU A 193 -1.41 6.98 6.67
CA LEU A 193 -0.46 5.85 6.72
C LEU A 193 -1.02 4.62 7.46
N SER A 194 -2.23 4.68 8.02
CA SER A 194 -2.88 3.60 8.76
C SER A 194 -3.74 2.76 7.85
#